data_627b2ad56e1865d4decfc40d9c0c2c56
#
_entry.id   627b2ad56e1865d4decfc40d9c0c2c56
#
_cell.length_a   1.000
_cell.length_b   1.000
_cell.length_c   1.000
_cell.angle_alpha   90.00
_cell.angle_beta   90.00
_cell.angle_gamma   90.00
#
_symmetry.space_group_name_H-M   'P 1'
#
loop_
_entity.id
_entity.type
_entity.pdbx_description
1 polymer ?
#
loop_
_entity_poly.entity_id
_entity_poly.type
_entity_poly.pdbx_seq_one_letter_code
_entity_poly.pdbx_strand_id
1 'polypeptide(L)'
;YEIMPSLVGSEMCIRDSLKILCSSLLLLSFTGCSSDDDPDMPPPADDITTDGMVIYEANPALFGETQALNGLTAQLPRIKKLEANVLWLMPIFQQGEKNAVGSPYCVKDYRAINPTYGTLSDLKALVTKAHAEGMLVILDWVANHTAWDHAWTTEHKDWYTQDANGNIVSPPGMGWDDVADLNYDNTAMRAAMQEAMLYWLTEADIDGFRCDHAEGVPNDFWKETITKLRAAKSTLLMLAEGSQTALYDAGFDMLYAWNFAYKLQDVYAGSASVANLYDTHRSELASVTDKRLLMRYSTNHDMASEKSPVQAYQTKEGAFSAFVASISMGGCPMIYSSQELAYDKALSFFGYQAMDWNSNADYQADYTKLMQLYRNSPALQNGEIKLYQTSKAICSYRISSTEKILVLINTSGNQERLNLPMERVGDSAKNLWTGESTVLPRTITLEPYQYYIWKIEG
;
A
#
# COMPACT_ATOMS: atom_id res chain seq x y z
N TYR A 1 -22.17 -14.38 14.99
CA TYR A 1 -23.04 -13.28 15.44
C TYR A 1 -23.53 -12.54 14.22
N GLU A 2 -24.85 -12.47 14.13
CA GLU A 2 -25.61 -11.99 12.99
C GLU A 2 -25.47 -10.48 12.82
N ILE A 3 -25.31 -10.08 11.56
CA ILE A 3 -25.42 -8.69 11.11
C ILE A 3 -26.85 -8.46 10.69
N MET A 4 -27.55 -7.55 11.34
CA MET A 4 -28.84 -7.06 10.90
C MET A 4 -28.69 -5.89 9.90
N PRO A 5 -29.54 -5.84 8.83
CA PRO A 5 -29.59 -4.71 7.91
C PRO A 5 -30.71 -3.73 8.31
N SER A 6 -30.49 -2.42 8.14
CA SER A 6 -31.58 -1.42 8.12
C SER A 6 -31.47 -0.57 6.87
N LEU A 7 -32.33 -0.81 5.89
CA LEU A 7 -33.52 -0.07 5.42
C LEU A 7 -33.27 1.40 5.05
N VAL A 8 -33.09 1.69 3.79
CA VAL A 8 -33.93 2.17 2.66
C VAL A 8 -35.09 3.10 3.07
N GLY A 9 -35.07 4.29 2.47
CA GLY A 9 -36.28 4.91 1.95
C GLY A 9 -36.50 6.37 2.31
N SER A 10 -36.38 7.27 1.35
CA SER A 10 -37.56 8.00 0.86
C SER A 10 -37.19 8.93 -0.29
N GLU A 11 -37.85 8.68 -1.41
CA GLU A 11 -38.01 9.59 -2.53
C GLU A 11 -38.83 10.79 -2.11
N MET A 12 -38.54 11.96 -2.68
CA MET A 12 -39.58 12.95 -2.94
C MET A 12 -39.25 13.78 -4.16
N CYS A 13 -40.04 13.58 -5.19
CA CYS A 13 -40.23 14.46 -6.37
C CYS A 13 -40.86 15.79 -6.00
N ILE A 14 -40.55 16.84 -6.74
CA ILE A 14 -41.48 17.92 -7.20
C ILE A 14 -40.72 18.72 -8.25
N ARG A 15 -41.07 18.65 -9.48
CA ARG A 15 -41.93 19.32 -10.43
C ARG A 15 -41.74 20.85 -10.61
N ASP A 16 -41.30 21.15 -11.83
CA ASP A 16 -41.70 22.19 -12.78
C ASP A 16 -41.96 23.64 -12.34
N SER A 17 -41.27 24.56 -13.00
CA SER A 17 -41.95 25.56 -13.84
C SER A 17 -40.98 26.37 -14.70
N LEU A 18 -41.22 26.30 -16.01
CA LEU A 18 -40.74 27.21 -17.07
C LEU A 18 -41.24 28.64 -16.84
N LYS A 19 -40.45 29.65 -17.20
CA LYS A 19 -40.90 30.77 -18.10
C LYS A 19 -39.73 31.58 -18.65
N ILE A 20 -39.77 31.70 -19.94
CA ILE A 20 -39.01 32.50 -20.90
C ILE A 20 -39.27 34.00 -20.69
N LEU A 21 -38.29 34.86 -20.87
CA LEU A 21 -38.39 36.03 -21.75
C LEU A 21 -37.04 36.66 -22.13
N CYS A 22 -36.96 37.01 -23.38
CA CYS A 22 -35.86 37.61 -24.14
C CYS A 22 -35.49 39.05 -23.79
N SER A 23 -34.28 39.39 -24.22
CA SER A 23 -33.87 40.68 -24.86
C SER A 23 -32.98 41.58 -24.01
N SER A 24 -31.76 41.78 -24.35
CA SER A 24 -31.19 42.91 -25.11
C SER A 24 -29.68 43.00 -24.92
N LEU A 25 -28.96 43.16 -25.99
CA LEU A 25 -27.53 43.48 -26.09
C LEU A 25 -27.16 44.70 -25.26
N LEU A 26 -26.07 44.61 -24.52
CA LEU A 26 -25.13 45.72 -24.31
C LEU A 26 -23.70 45.17 -24.20
N LEU A 27 -22.90 45.49 -25.23
CA LEU A 27 -21.44 45.35 -25.18
C LEU A 27 -20.92 46.36 -24.14
N LEU A 28 -20.26 45.86 -23.12
CA LEU A 28 -19.31 46.61 -22.31
C LEU A 28 -18.06 45.76 -22.12
N SER A 29 -17.02 46.17 -22.82
CA SER A 29 -15.65 45.75 -22.64
C SER A 29 -15.22 46.09 -21.20
N PHE A 30 -14.97 45.03 -20.39
CA PHE A 30 -14.17 45.19 -19.18
C PHE A 30 -12.89 44.38 -19.37
N THR A 31 -11.81 45.11 -19.54
CA THR A 31 -10.45 44.73 -19.38
C THR A 31 -10.19 44.34 -17.91
N GLY A 32 -9.55 43.21 -17.71
CA GLY A 32 -8.71 42.93 -16.54
C GLY A 32 -9.50 42.60 -15.27
N CYS A 33 -9.66 41.30 -14.99
CA CYS A 33 -9.55 40.81 -13.63
C CYS A 33 -8.26 39.99 -13.58
N SER A 34 -7.28 40.53 -12.87
CA SER A 34 -6.14 39.83 -12.34
C SER A 34 -6.62 38.64 -11.52
N SER A 35 -6.08 37.49 -11.82
CA SER A 35 -6.05 36.39 -10.88
C SER A 35 -5.44 36.93 -9.58
N ASP A 36 -6.17 36.80 -8.50
CA ASP A 36 -5.62 36.94 -7.15
C ASP A 36 -4.67 35.73 -6.96
N ASP A 37 -3.44 35.88 -7.42
CA ASP A 37 -2.32 35.08 -6.98
C ASP A 37 -2.08 35.47 -5.53
N ASP A 38 -2.51 34.62 -4.60
CA ASP A 38 -2.15 34.73 -3.19
C ASP A 38 -0.63 34.53 -3.10
N PRO A 39 0.16 35.56 -2.74
CA PRO A 39 1.61 35.49 -2.75
C PRO A 39 2.19 34.54 -1.66
N ASP A 40 1.34 33.98 -0.79
CA ASP A 40 1.75 33.09 0.31
C ASP A 40 1.47 31.59 0.04
N MET A 41 0.93 31.22 -1.12
CA MET A 41 0.83 29.81 -1.47
C MET A 41 2.18 29.32 -2.04
N PRO A 42 2.83 28.34 -1.40
CA PRO A 42 4.02 27.72 -2.00
C PRO A 42 3.64 27.15 -3.39
N PRO A 43 4.58 27.16 -4.36
CA PRO A 43 4.33 26.56 -5.66
C PRO A 43 3.85 25.10 -5.47
N PRO A 44 2.97 24.61 -6.37
CA PRO A 44 2.55 23.21 -6.29
C PRO A 44 3.80 22.33 -6.24
N ALA A 45 3.82 21.43 -5.26
CA ALA A 45 4.91 20.49 -5.08
C ALA A 45 5.16 19.73 -6.39
N ASP A 46 6.42 19.51 -6.76
CA ASP A 46 6.75 18.57 -7.82
C ASP A 46 6.12 17.23 -7.43
N ASP A 47 5.17 16.76 -8.23
CA ASP A 47 4.45 15.52 -7.97
C ASP A 47 5.47 14.36 -7.90
N ILE A 48 5.36 13.51 -6.87
CA ILE A 48 6.14 12.27 -6.82
C ILE A 48 5.80 11.47 -8.08
N THR A 49 6.82 11.09 -8.83
CA THR A 49 6.63 10.19 -9.97
C THR A 49 6.22 8.81 -9.43
N THR A 50 4.95 8.51 -9.55
CA THR A 50 4.37 7.23 -9.08
C THR A 50 4.51 6.11 -10.11
N ASP A 51 4.89 6.46 -11.35
CA ASP A 51 5.10 5.53 -12.44
C ASP A 51 6.22 4.55 -12.12
N GLY A 52 5.87 3.27 -12.14
CA GLY A 52 6.81 2.20 -11.83
C GLY A 52 7.24 2.15 -10.36
N MET A 53 6.50 2.74 -9.43
CA MET A 53 6.77 2.61 -8.01
C MET A 53 6.66 1.16 -7.57
N VAL A 54 7.60 0.71 -6.75
CA VAL A 54 7.67 -0.61 -6.12
C VAL A 54 8.08 -0.43 -4.68
N ILE A 55 7.23 -0.84 -3.76
CA ILE A 55 7.47 -0.73 -2.32
C ILE A 55 8.09 -2.02 -1.79
N TYR A 56 9.10 -1.90 -0.96
CA TYR A 56 9.59 -2.98 -0.10
C TYR A 56 9.27 -2.64 1.35
N GLU A 57 8.36 -3.40 1.94
CA GLU A 57 8.01 -3.30 3.36
C GLU A 57 9.04 -4.07 4.17
N ALA A 58 9.84 -3.36 4.96
CA ALA A 58 10.91 -3.92 5.77
C ALA A 58 10.52 -3.95 7.25
N ASN A 59 10.45 -5.16 7.82
CA ASN A 59 10.40 -5.35 9.26
C ASN A 59 11.83 -5.33 9.82
N PRO A 60 12.25 -4.28 10.55
CA PRO A 60 13.63 -4.18 11.04
C PRO A 60 14.05 -5.38 11.88
N ALA A 61 13.14 -5.96 12.67
CA ALA A 61 13.43 -7.11 13.52
C ALA A 61 13.93 -8.36 12.77
N LEU A 62 13.77 -8.44 11.44
CA LEU A 62 14.26 -9.54 10.63
C LEU A 62 15.72 -9.38 10.19
N PHE A 63 16.28 -8.18 10.33
CA PHE A 63 17.61 -7.84 9.81
C PHE A 63 18.71 -7.88 10.87
N GLY A 64 18.38 -8.15 12.11
CA GLY A 64 19.32 -8.33 13.20
C GLY A 64 18.64 -8.37 14.56
N GLU A 65 19.14 -9.20 15.46
CA GLU A 65 18.71 -9.23 16.87
C GLU A 65 19.10 -7.91 17.57
N THR A 66 20.21 -7.34 17.16
CA THR A 66 20.69 -6.00 17.54
C THR A 66 21.21 -5.31 16.28
N GLN A 67 21.28 -3.97 16.30
CA GLN A 67 21.77 -3.19 15.16
C GLN A 67 21.00 -3.49 13.86
N ALA A 68 19.69 -3.69 13.95
CA ALA A 68 18.84 -4.13 12.85
C ALA A 68 18.88 -3.17 11.64
N LEU A 69 18.99 -1.83 11.88
CA LEU A 69 19.14 -0.84 10.80
C LEU A 69 20.44 -1.04 10.01
N ASN A 70 21.54 -1.43 10.69
CA ASN A 70 22.79 -1.74 10.00
C ASN A 70 22.68 -3.02 9.19
N GLY A 71 22.00 -4.05 9.74
CA GLY A 71 21.66 -5.27 9.01
C GLY A 71 20.83 -5.00 7.76
N LEU A 72 19.80 -4.18 7.87
CA LEU A 72 18.96 -3.78 6.73
C LEU A 72 19.77 -2.95 5.70
N THR A 73 20.63 -2.02 6.18
CA THR A 73 21.52 -1.25 5.31
C THR A 73 22.43 -2.15 4.46
N ALA A 74 22.89 -3.25 5.01
CA ALA A 74 23.70 -4.24 4.28
C ALA A 74 22.86 -4.97 3.20
N GLN A 75 21.53 -5.09 3.36
CA GLN A 75 20.64 -5.73 2.41
C GLN A 75 20.09 -4.80 1.32
N LEU A 76 20.32 -3.48 1.37
CA LEU A 76 19.81 -2.55 0.35
C LEU A 76 20.19 -2.96 -1.09
N PRO A 77 21.41 -3.43 -1.40
CA PRO A 77 21.72 -3.87 -2.76
C PRO A 77 20.89 -5.09 -3.22
N ARG A 78 20.49 -5.99 -2.30
CA ARG A 78 19.59 -7.12 -2.59
C ARG A 78 18.17 -6.60 -2.84
N ILE A 79 17.67 -5.73 -1.98
CA ILE A 79 16.35 -5.11 -2.12
C ILE A 79 16.27 -4.33 -3.44
N LYS A 80 17.32 -3.60 -3.81
CA LYS A 80 17.39 -2.88 -5.09
C LYS A 80 17.27 -3.80 -6.31
N LYS A 81 17.80 -5.01 -6.25
CA LYS A 81 17.64 -6.00 -7.34
C LYS A 81 16.19 -6.41 -7.55
N LEU A 82 15.33 -6.27 -6.55
CA LEU A 82 13.88 -6.46 -6.67
C LEU A 82 13.18 -5.25 -7.29
N GLU A 83 13.93 -4.32 -7.89
CA GLU A 83 13.43 -3.07 -8.50
C GLU A 83 12.69 -2.15 -7.50
N ALA A 84 12.80 -2.41 -6.19
CA ALA A 84 12.22 -1.53 -5.19
C ALA A 84 12.84 -0.13 -5.26
N ASN A 85 11.98 0.87 -5.24
CA ASN A 85 12.35 2.28 -5.21
C ASN A 85 11.67 3.06 -4.07
N VAL A 86 10.91 2.36 -3.22
CA VAL A 86 10.43 2.84 -1.93
C VAL A 86 10.72 1.79 -0.87
N LEU A 87 11.42 2.18 0.17
CA LEU A 87 11.67 1.38 1.37
C LEU A 87 10.71 1.87 2.47
N TRP A 88 9.71 1.08 2.82
CA TRP A 88 8.86 1.33 3.97
C TRP A 88 9.42 0.59 5.18
N LEU A 89 9.85 1.33 6.19
CA LEU A 89 10.30 0.80 7.48
C LEU A 89 9.10 0.66 8.42
N MET A 90 8.76 -0.55 8.84
CA MET A 90 7.83 -0.77 9.95
C MET A 90 8.31 0.00 11.19
N PRO A 91 7.47 0.21 12.23
CA PRO A 91 7.80 1.16 13.30
C PRO A 91 9.17 0.91 13.92
N ILE A 92 10.01 1.95 13.89
CA ILE A 92 11.39 1.93 14.41
C ILE A 92 11.51 2.53 15.80
N PHE A 93 10.41 3.00 16.38
CA PHE A 93 10.39 3.81 17.60
C PHE A 93 10.65 2.98 18.85
N GLN A 94 11.05 3.68 19.94
CA GLN A 94 11.14 3.05 21.24
C GLN A 94 9.76 2.48 21.65
N GLN A 95 9.74 1.21 21.99
CA GLN A 95 8.52 0.48 22.36
C GLN A 95 8.20 0.63 23.84
N GLY A 96 6.90 0.58 24.17
CA GLY A 96 6.42 0.53 25.53
C GLY A 96 6.73 -0.79 26.24
N GLU A 97 6.75 -0.70 27.57
CA GLU A 97 6.95 -1.86 28.44
C GLU A 97 5.72 -2.14 29.32
N LYS A 98 4.95 -1.09 29.65
CA LYS A 98 3.76 -1.20 30.49
C LYS A 98 2.59 -1.76 29.70
N ASN A 99 2.03 -2.87 30.14
CA ASN A 99 0.95 -3.64 29.50
C ASN A 99 1.32 -4.13 28.08
N ALA A 100 2.58 -4.03 27.70
CA ALA A 100 3.04 -4.30 26.34
C ALA A 100 2.99 -5.80 26.01
N VAL A 101 2.65 -6.09 24.74
CA VAL A 101 2.68 -7.44 24.16
C VAL A 101 3.89 -7.66 23.24
N GLY A 102 4.78 -6.66 23.14
CA GLY A 102 5.96 -6.68 22.27
C GLY A 102 5.68 -6.14 20.87
N SER A 103 4.53 -5.49 20.66
CA SER A 103 4.17 -4.89 19.38
C SER A 103 5.04 -3.66 19.07
N PRO A 104 5.61 -3.53 17.85
CA PRO A 104 6.31 -2.33 17.43
C PRO A 104 5.37 -1.11 17.28
N TYR A 105 4.06 -1.36 17.25
CA TYR A 105 3.03 -0.31 17.21
C TYR A 105 2.71 0.28 18.59
N CYS A 106 3.29 -0.26 19.66
CA CYS A 106 3.18 0.28 21.03
C CYS A 106 4.28 1.33 21.27
N VAL A 107 4.10 2.56 20.72
CA VAL A 107 5.13 3.61 20.70
C VAL A 107 5.25 4.32 22.07
N LYS A 108 6.44 4.27 22.68
CA LYS A 108 6.78 4.94 23.95
C LYS A 108 7.36 6.34 23.74
N ASP A 109 8.10 6.54 22.66
CA ASP A 109 8.68 7.83 22.31
C ASP A 109 8.78 7.97 20.79
N TYR A 110 8.06 8.94 20.25
CA TYR A 110 8.04 9.21 18.80
C TYR A 110 9.36 9.75 18.23
N ARG A 111 10.29 10.19 19.07
CA ARG A 111 11.57 10.78 18.65
C ARG A 111 12.78 9.92 18.99
N ALA A 112 12.56 8.75 19.60
CA ALA A 112 13.61 7.80 19.96
C ALA A 112 13.49 6.52 19.13
N ILE A 113 14.64 6.05 18.61
CA ILE A 113 14.71 4.75 17.94
C ILE A 113 14.80 3.65 18.97
N ASN A 114 14.17 2.50 18.70
CA ASN A 114 14.31 1.29 19.49
C ASN A 114 15.80 0.92 19.62
N PRO A 115 16.35 0.81 20.83
CA PRO A 115 17.79 0.56 21.03
C PRO A 115 18.29 -0.73 20.37
N THR A 116 17.42 -1.73 20.17
CA THR A 116 17.80 -2.97 19.48
C THR A 116 17.96 -2.75 17.97
N TYR A 117 17.28 -1.75 17.40
CA TYR A 117 17.38 -1.43 15.97
C TYR A 117 18.61 -0.56 15.65
N GLY A 118 19.05 0.26 16.58
CA GLY A 118 20.22 1.13 16.40
C GLY A 118 20.02 2.55 16.91
N THR A 119 20.66 3.50 16.26
CA THR A 119 20.69 4.91 16.63
C THR A 119 20.16 5.79 15.50
N LEU A 120 19.94 7.08 15.77
CA LEU A 120 19.63 8.07 14.74
C LEU A 120 20.74 8.15 13.66
N SER A 121 22.00 7.97 14.05
CA SER A 121 23.12 7.93 13.09
C SER A 121 23.01 6.73 12.15
N ASP A 122 22.58 5.57 12.64
CA ASP A 122 22.39 4.38 11.83
C ASP A 122 21.23 4.57 10.84
N LEU A 123 20.12 5.21 11.27
CA LEU A 123 19.01 5.55 10.37
C LEU A 123 19.45 6.54 9.30
N LYS A 124 20.18 7.61 9.66
CA LYS A 124 20.74 8.58 8.69
C LYS A 124 21.63 7.90 7.66
N ALA A 125 22.46 6.96 8.07
CA ALA A 125 23.31 6.18 7.17
C ALA A 125 22.50 5.28 6.23
N LEU A 126 21.42 4.63 6.73
CA LEU A 126 20.51 3.85 5.94
C LEU A 126 19.82 4.72 4.88
N VAL A 127 19.24 5.87 5.28
CA VAL A 127 18.54 6.80 4.38
C VAL A 127 19.50 7.31 3.30
N THR A 128 20.70 7.77 3.69
CA THR A 128 21.73 8.23 2.74
C THR A 128 22.07 7.16 1.71
N LYS A 129 22.22 5.91 2.15
CA LYS A 129 22.54 4.81 1.24
C LYS A 129 21.35 4.44 0.36
N ALA A 130 20.12 4.44 0.89
CA ALA A 130 18.89 4.20 0.12
C ALA A 130 18.74 5.26 -0.99
N HIS A 131 18.94 6.55 -0.66
CA HIS A 131 18.92 7.63 -1.64
C HIS A 131 19.99 7.45 -2.73
N ALA A 132 21.21 7.04 -2.36
CA ALA A 132 22.28 6.76 -3.32
C ALA A 132 21.94 5.60 -4.28
N GLU A 133 21.07 4.67 -3.86
CA GLU A 133 20.52 3.57 -4.68
C GLU A 133 19.23 3.98 -5.42
N GLY A 134 18.79 5.25 -5.30
CA GLY A 134 17.54 5.74 -5.91
C GLY A 134 16.28 5.19 -5.27
N MET A 135 16.28 4.99 -3.96
CA MET A 135 15.13 4.55 -3.16
C MET A 135 14.70 5.66 -2.21
N LEU A 136 13.40 5.96 -2.17
CA LEU A 136 12.77 6.75 -1.12
C LEU A 136 12.67 5.92 0.16
N VAL A 137 12.69 6.57 1.32
CA VAL A 137 12.51 5.93 2.63
C VAL A 137 11.31 6.54 3.33
N ILE A 138 10.31 5.72 3.67
CA ILE A 138 9.16 6.15 4.47
C ILE A 138 9.13 5.40 5.79
N LEU A 139 8.68 6.09 6.85
CA LEU A 139 8.51 5.49 8.18
C LEU A 139 7.05 5.11 8.42
N ASP A 140 6.85 4.00 9.11
CA ASP A 140 5.55 3.66 9.67
C ASP A 140 5.23 4.59 10.83
N TRP A 141 4.06 5.22 10.80
CA TRP A 141 3.67 6.23 11.77
C TRP A 141 2.39 5.84 12.50
N VAL A 142 2.48 5.66 13.81
CA VAL A 142 1.38 5.24 14.68
C VAL A 142 0.73 6.48 15.28
N ALA A 143 -0.29 7.03 14.63
CA ALA A 143 -0.93 8.28 15.08
C ALA A 143 -2.12 8.05 16.02
N ASN A 144 -2.78 6.88 15.97
CA ASN A 144 -4.03 6.64 16.68
C ASN A 144 -3.85 6.49 18.20
N HIS A 145 -2.71 6.00 18.67
CA HIS A 145 -2.49 5.61 20.07
C HIS A 145 -1.01 5.67 20.46
N THR A 146 -0.73 5.55 21.74
CA THR A 146 0.64 5.42 22.29
C THR A 146 0.75 4.25 23.25
N ALA A 147 1.97 3.91 23.67
CA ALA A 147 2.18 3.04 24.81
C ALA A 147 1.63 3.65 26.11
N TRP A 148 1.28 2.79 27.08
CA TRP A 148 0.82 3.21 28.42
C TRP A 148 1.89 3.90 29.26
N ASP A 149 3.15 3.78 28.90
CA ASP A 149 4.30 4.44 29.53
C ASP A 149 4.94 5.53 28.65
N HIS A 150 4.19 6.01 27.64
CA HIS A 150 4.53 7.25 26.94
C HIS A 150 4.48 8.44 27.90
N ALA A 151 5.43 9.38 27.83
CA ALA A 151 5.51 10.53 28.73
C ALA A 151 4.19 11.33 28.79
N TRP A 152 3.50 11.47 27.66
CA TRP A 152 2.23 12.20 27.58
C TRP A 152 1.13 11.62 28.50
N THR A 153 1.15 10.32 28.82
CA THR A 153 0.13 9.72 29.71
C THR A 153 0.17 10.30 31.13
N THR A 154 1.31 10.83 31.55
CA THR A 154 1.51 11.45 32.85
C THR A 154 1.57 12.97 32.82
N GLU A 155 2.15 13.54 31.75
CA GLU A 155 2.35 14.98 31.60
C GLU A 155 1.10 15.68 31.04
N HIS A 156 0.33 15.00 30.18
CA HIS A 156 -0.79 15.55 29.43
C HIS A 156 -1.94 14.56 29.37
N LYS A 157 -2.53 14.22 30.50
CA LYS A 157 -3.63 13.24 30.59
C LYS A 157 -4.84 13.61 29.71
N ASP A 158 -5.08 14.90 29.51
CA ASP A 158 -6.12 15.47 28.64
C ASP A 158 -5.87 15.24 27.13
N TRP A 159 -4.67 14.77 26.76
CA TRP A 159 -4.35 14.38 25.37
C TRP A 159 -4.86 12.98 25.01
N TYR A 160 -5.44 12.28 25.99
CA TYR A 160 -5.97 10.94 25.83
C TYR A 160 -7.48 10.89 26.00
N THR A 161 -8.13 9.97 25.32
CA THR A 161 -9.52 9.63 25.55
C THR A 161 -9.70 9.08 26.96
N GLN A 162 -10.71 9.57 27.68
CA GLN A 162 -10.95 9.23 29.07
C GLN A 162 -12.37 8.68 29.27
N ASP A 163 -12.52 7.76 30.20
CA ASP A 163 -13.81 7.29 30.68
C ASP A 163 -14.53 8.35 31.57
N ALA A 164 -15.74 8.05 31.99
CA ALA A 164 -16.53 8.95 32.85
C ALA A 164 -15.88 9.24 34.23
N ASN A 165 -14.90 8.43 34.63
CA ASN A 165 -14.14 8.61 35.87
C ASN A 165 -12.81 9.37 35.61
N GLY A 166 -12.56 9.76 34.40
CA GLY A 166 -11.34 10.45 33.99
C GLY A 166 -10.13 9.50 33.86
N ASN A 167 -10.31 8.21 33.70
CA ASN A 167 -9.20 7.30 33.42
C ASN A 167 -8.94 7.25 31.88
N ILE A 168 -7.67 7.25 31.49
CA ILE A 168 -7.27 6.99 30.09
C ILE A 168 -7.77 5.60 29.70
N VAL A 169 -8.25 5.46 28.47
CA VAL A 169 -8.75 4.19 27.91
C VAL A 169 -7.96 3.75 26.70
N SER A 170 -8.07 2.48 26.36
CA SER A 170 -7.60 1.93 25.08
C SER A 170 -8.54 2.33 23.94
N PRO A 171 -8.12 2.24 22.66
CA PRO A 171 -8.96 2.51 21.50
C PRO A 171 -10.28 1.73 21.56
N PRO A 172 -11.44 2.42 21.59
CA PRO A 172 -12.72 1.77 21.85
C PRO A 172 -13.09 0.73 20.79
N GLY A 173 -13.43 -0.49 21.23
CA GLY A 173 -13.90 -1.57 20.35
C GLY A 173 -12.81 -2.31 19.58
N MET A 174 -11.55 -1.92 19.70
CA MET A 174 -10.44 -2.53 18.95
C MET A 174 -9.83 -3.74 19.66
N GLY A 175 -9.98 -3.86 20.98
CA GLY A 175 -9.35 -4.94 21.76
C GLY A 175 -7.84 -4.78 21.94
N TRP A 176 -7.30 -3.58 21.72
CA TRP A 176 -5.88 -3.25 21.87
C TRP A 176 -5.60 -2.72 23.28
N ASP A 177 -5.54 -3.64 24.25
CA ASP A 177 -5.39 -3.28 25.66
C ASP A 177 -3.96 -2.83 26.04
N ASP A 178 -3.01 -3.03 25.13
CA ASP A 178 -1.60 -2.68 25.30
C ASP A 178 -1.28 -1.21 24.96
N VAL A 179 -2.25 -0.45 24.44
CA VAL A 179 -2.07 0.95 24.03
C VAL A 179 -3.15 1.88 24.57
N ALA A 180 -2.83 3.18 24.63
CA ALA A 180 -3.68 4.27 25.12
C ALA A 180 -4.17 5.14 23.96
N ASP A 181 -5.48 5.39 23.89
CA ASP A 181 -6.15 6.11 22.82
C ASP A 181 -5.91 7.62 22.90
N LEU A 182 -5.54 8.25 21.80
CA LEU A 182 -5.29 9.70 21.70
C LEU A 182 -6.57 10.49 21.43
N ASN A 183 -6.70 11.62 22.14
CA ASN A 183 -7.83 12.53 22.01
C ASN A 183 -7.55 13.60 20.94
N TYR A 184 -8.07 13.42 19.75
CA TYR A 184 -7.91 14.36 18.63
C TYR A 184 -8.73 15.67 18.74
N ASP A 185 -9.60 15.79 19.75
CA ASP A 185 -10.23 17.09 20.07
C ASP A 185 -9.25 18.05 20.75
N ASN A 186 -8.13 17.54 21.26
CA ASN A 186 -7.10 18.34 21.92
C ASN A 186 -6.10 18.91 20.89
N THR A 187 -6.15 20.22 20.68
CA THR A 187 -5.30 20.92 19.68
C THR A 187 -3.80 20.90 20.03
N ALA A 188 -3.44 20.86 21.33
CA ALA A 188 -2.05 20.81 21.75
C ALA A 188 -1.45 19.41 21.45
N MET A 189 -2.23 18.34 21.65
CA MET A 189 -1.85 16.98 21.25
C MET A 189 -1.63 16.92 19.73
N ARG A 190 -2.57 17.43 18.91
CA ARG A 190 -2.43 17.49 17.44
C ARG A 190 -1.14 18.21 17.04
N ALA A 191 -0.82 19.35 17.64
CA ALA A 191 0.40 20.09 17.36
C ALA A 191 1.67 19.28 17.73
N ALA A 192 1.68 18.61 18.88
CA ALA A 192 2.80 17.78 19.31
C ALA A 192 3.01 16.58 18.38
N MET A 193 1.93 15.95 17.89
CA MET A 193 1.99 14.87 16.89
C MET A 193 2.59 15.35 15.57
N GLN A 194 2.15 16.52 15.07
CA GLN A 194 2.73 17.13 13.86
C GLN A 194 4.21 17.44 14.00
N GLU A 195 4.63 18.00 15.13
CA GLU A 195 6.04 18.30 15.42
C GLU A 195 6.89 17.02 15.52
N ALA A 196 6.31 15.92 16.01
CA ALA A 196 7.00 14.63 16.04
C ALA A 196 7.22 14.06 14.62
N MET A 197 6.26 14.24 13.71
CA MET A 197 6.43 13.86 12.30
C MET A 197 7.48 14.74 11.60
N LEU A 198 7.41 16.06 11.77
CA LEU A 198 8.38 17.01 11.20
C LEU A 198 9.82 16.71 11.64
N TYR A 199 10.01 16.26 12.87
CA TYR A 199 11.33 15.89 13.39
C TYR A 199 12.05 14.90 12.47
N TRP A 200 11.38 13.88 11.98
CA TRP A 200 12.00 12.84 11.13
C TRP A 200 12.32 13.34 9.72
N LEU A 201 11.50 14.22 9.16
CA LEU A 201 11.82 14.87 7.87
C LEU A 201 13.09 15.72 7.99
N THR A 202 13.25 16.43 9.12
CA THR A 202 14.39 17.33 9.33
C THR A 202 15.65 16.57 9.72
N GLU A 203 15.53 15.63 10.69
CA GLU A 203 16.69 14.97 11.28
C GLU A 203 17.18 13.78 10.48
N ALA A 204 16.31 13.05 9.82
CA ALA A 204 16.69 11.83 9.11
C ALA A 204 16.54 11.92 7.58
N ASP A 205 16.02 13.03 7.06
CA ASP A 205 15.76 13.26 5.63
C ASP A 205 14.91 12.15 4.96
N ILE A 206 13.97 11.58 5.72
CA ILE A 206 13.03 10.59 5.17
C ILE A 206 12.09 11.24 4.15
N ASP A 207 11.43 10.42 3.31
CA ASP A 207 10.65 10.86 2.17
C ASP A 207 9.13 10.72 2.38
N GLY A 208 8.70 10.37 3.58
CA GLY A 208 7.28 10.27 3.88
C GLY A 208 6.92 9.28 4.98
N PHE A 209 5.64 8.91 4.99
CA PHE A 209 5.09 8.05 6.03
C PHE A 209 4.07 7.05 5.47
N ARG A 210 4.06 5.84 6.02
CA ARG A 210 2.90 4.99 6.06
C ARG A 210 2.20 5.25 7.39
N CYS A 211 0.95 5.66 7.36
CA CYS A 211 0.21 5.99 8.57
C CYS A 211 -0.67 4.80 8.99
N ASP A 212 -0.33 4.26 10.16
CA ASP A 212 -1.03 3.15 10.81
C ASP A 212 -2.46 3.54 11.18
N HIS A 213 -3.41 2.63 10.95
CA HIS A 213 -4.82 2.81 11.28
C HIS A 213 -5.35 4.23 10.92
N ALA A 214 -5.02 4.71 9.72
CA ALA A 214 -5.29 6.08 9.33
C ALA A 214 -6.78 6.45 9.35
N GLU A 215 -7.67 5.48 9.20
CA GLU A 215 -9.14 5.65 9.27
C GLU A 215 -9.64 5.94 10.70
N GLY A 216 -8.86 5.58 11.72
CA GLY A 216 -9.15 5.87 13.14
C GLY A 216 -8.80 7.31 13.54
N VAL A 217 -8.07 8.03 12.69
CA VAL A 217 -7.62 9.41 12.95
C VAL A 217 -8.41 10.39 12.08
N PRO A 218 -8.88 11.55 12.61
CA PRO A 218 -9.72 12.49 11.86
C PRO A 218 -9.08 13.00 10.57
N ASN A 219 -9.84 13.04 9.49
CA ASN A 219 -9.37 13.50 8.18
C ASN A 219 -8.91 14.97 8.15
N ASP A 220 -9.49 15.83 8.98
CA ASP A 220 -9.09 17.24 9.11
C ASP A 220 -7.69 17.34 9.73
N PHE A 221 -7.35 16.49 10.71
CA PHE A 221 -6.00 16.40 11.24
C PHE A 221 -5.00 15.95 10.15
N TRP A 222 -5.33 14.92 9.36
CA TRP A 222 -4.46 14.49 8.28
C TRP A 222 -4.26 15.60 7.24
N LYS A 223 -5.32 16.29 6.86
CA LYS A 223 -5.25 17.37 5.87
C LYS A 223 -4.33 18.50 6.34
N GLU A 224 -4.50 18.95 7.57
CA GLU A 224 -3.64 19.97 8.18
C GLU A 224 -2.19 19.50 8.27
N THR A 225 -1.99 18.29 8.77
CA THR A 225 -0.67 17.69 8.98
C THR A 225 0.07 17.50 7.66
N ILE A 226 -0.54 16.87 6.67
CA ILE A 226 0.09 16.60 5.37
C ILE A 226 0.42 17.91 4.66
N THR A 227 -0.44 18.92 4.75
CA THR A 227 -0.14 20.26 4.22
C THR A 227 1.12 20.84 4.87
N LYS A 228 1.23 20.76 6.19
CA LYS A 228 2.39 21.24 6.94
C LYS A 228 3.67 20.45 6.60
N LEU A 229 3.57 19.13 6.46
CA LEU A 229 4.70 18.28 6.09
C LEU A 229 5.18 18.56 4.66
N ARG A 230 4.27 18.75 3.71
CA ARG A 230 4.60 19.10 2.32
C ARG A 230 5.22 20.49 2.19
N ALA A 231 4.87 21.41 3.07
CA ALA A 231 5.54 22.72 3.13
C ALA A 231 7.01 22.60 3.58
N ALA A 232 7.34 21.58 4.38
CA ALA A 232 8.72 21.29 4.80
C ALA A 232 9.51 20.46 3.77
N LYS A 233 8.85 19.50 3.11
CA LYS A 233 9.43 18.65 2.06
C LYS A 233 8.39 18.45 0.96
N SER A 234 8.56 19.11 -0.20
CA SER A 234 7.57 19.09 -1.28
C SER A 234 7.35 17.68 -1.86
N THR A 235 8.42 16.90 -2.00
CA THR A 235 8.38 15.50 -2.44
C THR A 235 8.13 14.56 -1.26
N LEU A 236 6.87 14.45 -0.81
CA LEU A 236 6.47 13.64 0.33
C LEU A 236 5.51 12.54 -0.10
N LEU A 237 5.84 11.28 0.16
CA LEU A 237 4.96 10.14 -0.09
C LEU A 237 4.15 9.82 1.17
N MET A 238 2.82 9.86 1.05
CA MET A 238 1.88 9.56 2.13
C MET A 238 1.04 8.32 1.78
N LEU A 239 1.31 7.21 2.45
CA LEU A 239 0.58 5.96 2.34
C LEU A 239 -0.32 5.80 3.57
N ALA A 240 -1.63 5.64 3.38
CA ALA A 240 -2.55 5.37 4.47
C ALA A 240 -2.85 3.87 4.59
N GLU A 241 -2.78 3.35 5.80
CA GLU A 241 -3.48 2.12 6.11
C GLU A 241 -4.96 2.40 6.24
N GLY A 242 -5.68 2.12 5.17
CA GLY A 242 -7.09 2.37 5.02
C GLY A 242 -7.56 2.19 3.60
N SER A 243 -8.86 2.15 3.41
CA SER A 243 -9.53 1.99 2.11
C SER A 243 -10.56 3.10 1.83
N GLN A 244 -10.82 3.96 2.81
CA GLN A 244 -11.78 5.06 2.68
C GLN A 244 -11.21 6.17 1.79
N THR A 245 -11.91 6.47 0.70
CA THR A 245 -11.48 7.45 -0.31
C THR A 245 -11.33 8.87 0.21
N ALA A 246 -11.99 9.21 1.32
CA ALA A 246 -11.83 10.49 2.01
C ALA A 246 -10.38 10.76 2.47
N LEU A 247 -9.55 9.72 2.64
CA LEU A 247 -8.14 9.85 2.94
C LEU A 247 -7.35 10.49 1.79
N TYR A 248 -7.75 10.25 0.54
CA TYR A 248 -7.16 10.97 -0.60
C TYR A 248 -7.44 12.49 -0.53
N ASP A 249 -8.66 12.88 -0.10
CA ASP A 249 -9.02 14.28 0.05
C ASP A 249 -8.34 14.96 1.25
N ALA A 250 -7.87 14.11 2.19
CA ALA A 250 -7.00 14.53 3.30
C ALA A 250 -5.52 14.67 2.89
N GLY A 251 -5.15 14.26 1.67
CA GLY A 251 -3.81 14.47 1.11
C GLY A 251 -2.94 13.23 0.99
N PHE A 252 -3.45 12.04 1.28
CA PHE A 252 -2.73 10.80 1.03
C PHE A 252 -2.60 10.51 -0.47
N ASP A 253 -1.46 9.97 -0.88
CA ASP A 253 -1.17 9.60 -2.26
C ASP A 253 -1.63 8.18 -2.57
N MET A 254 -1.61 7.29 -1.56
CA MET A 254 -1.83 5.87 -1.73
C MET A 254 -2.64 5.28 -0.57
N LEU A 255 -3.55 4.36 -0.89
CA LEU A 255 -4.32 3.57 0.06
C LEU A 255 -4.04 2.08 -0.11
N TYR A 256 -4.46 1.28 0.86
CA TYR A 256 -4.39 -0.18 0.81
C TYR A 256 -5.50 -0.78 -0.05
N ALA A 257 -5.16 -1.79 -0.84
CA ALA A 257 -6.11 -2.66 -1.52
C ALA A 257 -6.42 -3.91 -0.67
N TRP A 258 -6.94 -3.70 0.54
CA TRP A 258 -7.26 -4.76 1.50
C TRP A 258 -8.16 -5.84 0.94
N ASN A 259 -9.30 -5.40 0.37
CA ASN A 259 -10.32 -6.33 -0.08
C ASN A 259 -9.80 -7.19 -1.22
N PHE A 260 -8.97 -6.62 -2.09
CA PHE A 260 -8.33 -7.39 -3.16
C PHE A 260 -7.39 -8.46 -2.59
N ALA A 261 -6.52 -8.11 -1.63
CA ALA A 261 -5.55 -9.03 -1.07
C ALA A 261 -6.23 -10.24 -0.39
N TYR A 262 -7.24 -9.97 0.45
CA TYR A 262 -8.02 -11.05 1.08
C TYR A 262 -8.83 -11.86 0.06
N LYS A 263 -9.44 -11.19 -0.93
CA LYS A 263 -10.18 -11.87 -1.98
C LYS A 263 -9.28 -12.75 -2.86
N LEU A 264 -8.05 -12.33 -3.08
CA LEU A 264 -7.06 -13.14 -3.78
C LEU A 264 -6.75 -14.43 -3.00
N GLN A 265 -6.56 -14.34 -1.68
CA GLN A 265 -6.39 -15.54 -0.82
C GLN A 265 -7.62 -16.45 -0.89
N ASP A 266 -8.84 -15.89 -0.81
CA ASP A 266 -10.09 -16.65 -0.93
C ASP A 266 -10.18 -17.42 -2.25
N VAL A 267 -9.75 -16.81 -3.36
CA VAL A 267 -9.76 -17.45 -4.69
C VAL A 267 -8.79 -18.65 -4.73
N TYR A 268 -7.58 -18.49 -4.20
CA TYR A 268 -6.61 -19.58 -4.14
C TYR A 268 -7.01 -20.68 -3.15
N ALA A 269 -7.70 -20.32 -2.09
CA ALA A 269 -8.31 -21.28 -1.15
C ALA A 269 -9.55 -22.00 -1.72
N GLY A 270 -10.08 -21.53 -2.86
CA GLY A 270 -11.30 -22.06 -3.46
C GLY A 270 -12.61 -21.64 -2.77
N SER A 271 -12.56 -20.69 -1.82
CA SER A 271 -13.72 -20.14 -1.10
C SER A 271 -14.39 -18.99 -1.87
N ALA A 272 -13.71 -18.40 -2.86
CA ALA A 272 -14.28 -17.41 -3.77
C ALA A 272 -13.95 -17.74 -5.24
N SER A 273 -14.70 -17.13 -6.16
CA SER A 273 -14.46 -17.25 -7.59
C SER A 273 -13.56 -16.12 -8.10
N VAL A 274 -12.94 -16.30 -9.27
CA VAL A 274 -12.23 -15.23 -10.00
C VAL A 274 -13.16 -14.07 -10.33
N ALA A 275 -14.45 -14.31 -10.55
CA ALA A 275 -15.44 -13.25 -10.77
C ALA A 275 -15.57 -12.34 -9.54
N ASN A 276 -15.59 -12.92 -8.32
CA ASN A 276 -15.61 -12.12 -7.09
C ASN A 276 -14.35 -11.25 -6.93
N LEU A 277 -13.17 -11.77 -7.32
CA LEU A 277 -11.95 -10.98 -7.33
C LEU A 277 -12.05 -9.80 -8.31
N TYR A 278 -12.65 -10.03 -9.49
CA TYR A 278 -12.84 -8.97 -10.49
C TYR A 278 -13.82 -7.89 -10.02
N ASP A 279 -14.89 -8.28 -9.32
CA ASP A 279 -15.85 -7.33 -8.75
C ASP A 279 -15.19 -6.49 -7.65
N THR A 280 -14.42 -7.11 -6.77
CA THR A 280 -13.61 -6.41 -5.75
C THR A 280 -12.63 -5.43 -6.39
N HIS A 281 -11.90 -5.88 -7.40
CA HIS A 281 -10.96 -5.04 -8.14
C HIS A 281 -11.63 -3.81 -8.75
N ARG A 282 -12.78 -3.98 -9.42
CA ARG A 282 -13.53 -2.86 -10.01
C ARG A 282 -14.01 -1.87 -8.96
N SER A 283 -14.52 -2.39 -7.84
CA SER A 283 -15.00 -1.56 -6.73
C SER A 283 -13.90 -0.69 -6.15
N GLU A 284 -12.70 -1.25 -5.92
CA GLU A 284 -11.57 -0.49 -5.38
C GLU A 284 -11.06 0.55 -6.39
N LEU A 285 -10.95 0.19 -7.68
CA LEU A 285 -10.47 1.13 -8.71
C LEU A 285 -11.47 2.22 -9.08
N ALA A 286 -12.76 2.03 -8.85
CA ALA A 286 -13.78 3.03 -9.17
C ALA A 286 -13.56 4.37 -8.45
N SER A 287 -12.83 4.37 -7.35
CA SER A 287 -12.51 5.52 -6.51
C SER A 287 -11.12 6.12 -6.77
N VAL A 288 -10.32 5.47 -7.63
CA VAL A 288 -8.96 5.91 -7.95
C VAL A 288 -9.01 6.79 -9.19
N THR A 289 -8.59 8.04 -9.05
CA THR A 289 -8.43 9.00 -10.14
C THR A 289 -6.95 9.22 -10.46
N ASP A 290 -6.63 9.94 -11.53
CA ASP A 290 -5.34 10.02 -12.21
C ASP A 290 -4.05 10.17 -11.36
N LYS A 291 -4.16 10.61 -10.13
CA LYS A 291 -3.00 10.79 -9.22
C LYS A 291 -3.08 9.95 -7.94
N ARG A 292 -4.09 9.11 -7.80
CA ARG A 292 -4.38 8.30 -6.62
C ARG A 292 -3.95 6.87 -6.87
N LEU A 293 -3.26 6.27 -5.91
CA LEU A 293 -2.72 4.93 -6.03
C LEU A 293 -3.39 3.97 -5.06
N LEU A 294 -3.41 2.70 -5.46
CA LEU A 294 -3.69 1.57 -4.57
C LEU A 294 -2.43 0.72 -4.44
N MET A 295 -2.02 0.45 -3.21
CA MET A 295 -0.96 -0.51 -2.94
C MET A 295 -1.49 -1.94 -3.15
N ARG A 296 -0.85 -2.69 -4.05
CA ARG A 296 -1.18 -4.08 -4.38
C ARG A 296 -0.16 -5.05 -3.82
N TYR A 297 -0.64 -6.04 -3.10
CA TYR A 297 0.20 -7.04 -2.45
C TYR A 297 -0.53 -8.38 -2.36
N SER A 298 0.22 -9.45 -2.23
CA SER A 298 -0.31 -10.78 -1.91
C SER A 298 -0.18 -11.11 -0.42
N THR A 299 0.65 -10.36 0.30
CA THR A 299 0.83 -10.43 1.76
C THR A 299 1.40 -9.10 2.28
N ASN A 300 1.24 -8.83 3.56
CA ASN A 300 1.88 -7.78 4.35
C ASN A 300 2.27 -8.36 5.72
N HIS A 301 2.76 -7.53 6.64
CA HIS A 301 3.15 -7.97 7.97
C HIS A 301 2.02 -8.62 8.78
N ASP A 302 0.77 -8.12 8.68
CA ASP A 302 -0.39 -8.67 9.38
C ASP A 302 -0.75 -10.05 8.85
N MET A 303 -0.95 -10.16 7.53
CA MET A 303 -1.29 -11.42 6.86
C MET A 303 -0.21 -12.47 7.09
N ALA A 304 1.07 -12.08 7.01
CA ALA A 304 2.21 -12.97 7.22
C ALA A 304 2.34 -13.44 8.67
N SER A 305 1.85 -12.65 9.64
CA SER A 305 1.83 -13.04 11.05
C SER A 305 0.86 -14.20 11.32
N GLU A 306 -0.19 -14.32 10.53
CA GLU A 306 -1.15 -15.42 10.60
C GLU A 306 -0.70 -16.63 9.77
N LYS A 307 -0.33 -16.38 8.53
CA LYS A 307 0.10 -17.40 7.56
C LYS A 307 1.15 -16.83 6.61
N SER A 308 2.26 -17.55 6.42
CA SER A 308 3.18 -17.17 5.35
C SER A 308 2.48 -17.22 3.98
N PRO A 309 2.99 -16.50 2.96
CA PRO A 309 2.47 -16.62 1.60
C PRO A 309 2.41 -18.06 1.09
N VAL A 310 3.42 -18.88 1.40
CA VAL A 310 3.45 -20.31 1.02
C VAL A 310 2.29 -21.08 1.64
N GLN A 311 1.95 -20.78 2.90
CA GLN A 311 0.80 -21.42 3.58
C GLN A 311 -0.54 -20.87 3.06
N ALA A 312 -0.63 -19.55 2.83
CA ALA A 312 -1.86 -18.91 2.38
C ALA A 312 -2.24 -19.33 0.95
N TYR A 313 -1.25 -19.50 0.07
CA TYR A 313 -1.43 -19.86 -1.33
C TYR A 313 -1.04 -21.32 -1.63
N GLN A 314 -0.96 -22.17 -0.59
CA GLN A 314 -0.80 -23.62 -0.59
C GLN A 314 0.59 -24.15 -0.98
N THR A 315 1.29 -23.50 -1.88
CA THR A 315 2.66 -23.85 -2.31
C THR A 315 3.46 -22.60 -2.60
N LYS A 316 4.77 -22.74 -2.79
CA LYS A 316 5.59 -21.58 -3.21
C LYS A 316 5.29 -21.12 -4.63
N GLU A 317 4.89 -22.04 -5.54
CA GLU A 317 4.42 -21.71 -6.88
C GLU A 317 3.09 -20.95 -6.81
N GLY A 318 2.18 -21.37 -5.93
CA GLY A 318 0.93 -20.67 -5.64
C GLY A 318 1.17 -19.26 -5.11
N ALA A 319 2.09 -19.11 -4.15
CA ALA A 319 2.48 -17.80 -3.61
C ALA A 319 3.05 -16.87 -4.67
N PHE A 320 3.92 -17.39 -5.54
CA PHE A 320 4.48 -16.60 -6.64
C PHE A 320 3.41 -16.20 -7.66
N SER A 321 2.54 -17.14 -8.06
CA SER A 321 1.47 -16.85 -9.02
C SER A 321 0.44 -15.85 -8.46
N ALA A 322 0.19 -15.87 -7.15
CA ALA A 322 -0.63 -14.86 -6.48
C ALA A 322 0.03 -13.46 -6.49
N PHE A 323 1.35 -13.40 -6.34
CA PHE A 323 2.08 -12.14 -6.51
C PHE A 323 2.04 -11.65 -7.96
N VAL A 324 2.19 -12.54 -8.97
CA VAL A 324 1.96 -12.19 -10.38
C VAL A 324 0.56 -11.63 -10.58
N ALA A 325 -0.47 -12.22 -9.96
CA ALA A 325 -1.84 -11.70 -10.03
C ALA A 325 -1.94 -10.30 -9.45
N SER A 326 -1.36 -10.05 -8.27
CA SER A 326 -1.45 -8.76 -7.59
C SER A 326 -0.86 -7.63 -8.43
N ILE A 327 0.29 -7.83 -9.08
CA ILE A 327 0.94 -6.79 -9.91
C ILE A 327 0.33 -6.64 -11.31
N SER A 328 -0.26 -7.72 -11.88
CA SER A 328 -0.82 -7.68 -13.23
C SER A 328 -2.20 -7.02 -13.31
N MET A 329 -2.88 -6.86 -12.17
CA MET A 329 -4.20 -6.25 -12.10
C MET A 329 -4.20 -4.76 -11.76
N GLY A 330 -3.04 -4.10 -11.82
CA GLY A 330 -2.91 -2.65 -11.63
C GLY A 330 -2.78 -2.24 -10.16
N GLY A 331 -2.14 -1.09 -9.96
CA GLY A 331 -1.76 -0.56 -8.66
C GLY A 331 -0.24 -0.61 -8.43
N CYS A 332 0.20 -0.12 -7.28
CA CYS A 332 1.60 -0.08 -6.89
C CYS A 332 2.00 -1.39 -6.19
N PRO A 333 2.92 -2.19 -6.73
CA PRO A 333 3.38 -3.41 -6.08
C PRO A 333 4.06 -3.16 -4.74
N MET A 334 3.75 -4.02 -3.76
CA MET A 334 4.49 -4.07 -2.50
C MET A 334 4.96 -5.50 -2.23
N ILE A 335 6.23 -5.64 -1.83
CA ILE A 335 6.88 -6.88 -1.40
C ILE A 335 7.13 -6.76 0.10
N TYR A 336 6.56 -7.66 0.90
CA TYR A 336 6.88 -7.76 2.32
C TYR A 336 8.17 -8.55 2.55
N SER A 337 9.03 -8.09 3.45
CA SER A 337 10.31 -8.72 3.77
C SER A 337 10.16 -10.20 4.10
N SER A 338 10.99 -11.04 3.45
CA SER A 338 10.98 -12.50 3.41
C SER A 338 10.02 -13.17 2.42
N GLN A 339 9.08 -12.46 1.83
CA GLN A 339 8.19 -13.02 0.81
C GLN A 339 8.98 -13.60 -0.36
N GLU A 340 10.01 -12.89 -0.81
CA GLU A 340 10.92 -13.29 -1.89
C GLU A 340 11.82 -14.47 -1.55
N LEU A 341 11.85 -14.89 -0.28
CA LEU A 341 12.58 -16.06 0.18
C LEU A 341 11.72 -17.32 0.16
N ALA A 342 10.45 -17.25 -0.18
CA ALA A 342 9.46 -18.32 0.03
C ALA A 342 9.49 -18.85 1.48
N TYR A 343 9.61 -17.96 2.46
CA TYR A 343 9.56 -18.35 3.85
C TYR A 343 8.22 -19.02 4.15
N ASP A 344 8.24 -20.23 4.71
CA ASP A 344 7.10 -21.13 4.76
C ASP A 344 6.38 -21.20 6.11
N LYS A 345 6.78 -20.34 7.06
CA LYS A 345 6.16 -20.25 8.39
C LYS A 345 5.53 -18.88 8.59
N ALA A 346 4.51 -18.84 9.43
CA ALA A 346 3.98 -17.57 9.92
C ALA A 346 5.11 -16.74 10.54
N LEU A 347 5.11 -15.44 10.24
CA LEU A 347 6.19 -14.53 10.59
C LEU A 347 5.66 -13.43 11.51
N SER A 348 5.79 -13.63 12.81
CA SER A 348 5.43 -12.61 13.79
C SER A 348 6.29 -11.37 13.60
N PHE A 349 5.69 -10.20 13.70
CA PHE A 349 6.42 -8.93 13.73
C PHE A 349 6.72 -8.45 15.18
N PHE A 350 6.45 -9.28 16.19
CA PHE A 350 6.67 -9.01 17.62
C PHE A 350 8.06 -9.46 18.10
N GLY A 351 9.11 -9.19 17.34
CA GLY A 351 10.46 -9.48 17.75
C GLY A 351 11.34 -10.08 16.68
N TYR A 352 12.58 -10.34 17.05
CA TYR A 352 13.59 -10.86 16.15
C TYR A 352 13.31 -12.30 15.70
N GLN A 353 13.45 -12.51 14.40
CA GLN A 353 13.51 -13.82 13.78
C GLN A 353 14.67 -13.86 12.79
N ALA A 354 15.55 -14.83 12.95
CA ALA A 354 16.70 -15.00 12.05
C ALA A 354 16.25 -15.37 10.64
N MET A 355 16.72 -14.62 9.64
CA MET A 355 16.48 -14.87 8.22
C MET A 355 17.77 -15.27 7.50
N ASP A 356 17.70 -16.32 6.69
CA ASP A 356 18.73 -16.59 5.69
C ASP A 356 18.40 -15.87 4.38
N TRP A 357 18.91 -14.67 4.24
CA TRP A 357 18.69 -13.80 3.07
C TRP A 357 19.28 -14.36 1.76
N ASN A 358 20.02 -15.47 1.81
CA ASN A 358 20.57 -16.18 0.65
C ASN A 358 19.78 -17.44 0.28
N SER A 359 18.75 -17.77 1.07
CA SER A 359 17.91 -18.95 0.80
C SER A 359 17.11 -18.80 -0.49
N ASN A 360 16.75 -19.92 -1.13
CA ASN A 360 15.90 -19.95 -2.33
C ASN A 360 16.33 -18.97 -3.45
N ALA A 361 17.62 -18.95 -3.80
CA ALA A 361 18.18 -18.00 -4.77
C ALA A 361 17.43 -17.97 -6.12
N ASP A 362 16.97 -19.12 -6.61
CA ASP A 362 16.18 -19.19 -7.85
C ASP A 362 14.83 -18.47 -7.71
N TYR A 363 14.19 -18.62 -6.57
CA TYR A 363 12.91 -17.94 -6.28
C TYR A 363 13.10 -16.41 -6.17
N GLN A 364 14.19 -15.96 -5.54
CA GLN A 364 14.57 -14.53 -5.53
C GLN A 364 14.87 -14.01 -6.95
N ALA A 365 15.50 -14.83 -7.79
CA ALA A 365 15.74 -14.48 -9.19
C ALA A 365 14.42 -14.33 -9.98
N ASP A 366 13.43 -15.18 -9.69
CA ASP A 366 12.09 -15.08 -10.28
C ASP A 366 11.39 -13.76 -9.86
N TYR A 367 11.45 -13.37 -8.58
CA TYR A 367 10.97 -12.06 -8.12
C TYR A 367 11.68 -10.91 -8.85
N THR A 368 12.99 -10.96 -8.93
CA THR A 368 13.80 -9.97 -9.66
C THR A 368 13.34 -9.85 -11.11
N LYS A 369 13.21 -10.97 -11.82
CA LYS A 369 12.76 -11.01 -13.21
C LYS A 369 11.36 -10.45 -13.39
N LEU A 370 10.42 -10.81 -12.51
CA LEU A 370 9.05 -10.32 -12.54
C LEU A 370 9.00 -8.80 -12.34
N MET A 371 9.75 -8.28 -11.38
CA MET A 371 9.78 -6.85 -11.11
C MET A 371 10.47 -6.06 -12.22
N GLN A 372 11.49 -6.62 -12.87
CA GLN A 372 12.07 -6.05 -14.08
C GLN A 372 11.07 -5.99 -15.25
N LEU A 373 10.25 -7.04 -15.42
CA LEU A 373 9.16 -7.01 -16.40
C LEU A 373 8.16 -5.90 -16.08
N TYR A 374 7.75 -5.76 -14.83
CA TYR A 374 6.86 -4.69 -14.39
C TYR A 374 7.46 -3.31 -14.65
N ARG A 375 8.71 -3.06 -14.22
CA ARG A 375 9.41 -1.77 -14.39
C ARG A 375 9.59 -1.36 -15.84
N ASN A 376 9.73 -2.32 -16.75
CA ASN A 376 9.93 -2.08 -18.17
C ASN A 376 8.64 -2.13 -19.00
N SER A 377 7.46 -2.30 -18.35
CA SER A 377 6.17 -2.41 -19.05
C SER A 377 5.21 -1.28 -18.69
N PRO A 378 5.07 -0.24 -19.53
CA PRO A 378 4.05 0.79 -19.33
C PRO A 378 2.63 0.21 -19.23
N ALA A 379 2.34 -0.90 -19.92
CA ALA A 379 1.04 -1.55 -19.82
C ALA A 379 0.79 -2.16 -18.44
N LEU A 380 1.78 -2.80 -17.82
CA LEU A 380 1.63 -3.36 -16.48
C LEU A 380 1.55 -2.26 -15.40
N GLN A 381 2.26 -1.15 -15.57
CA GLN A 381 2.23 -0.03 -14.63
C GLN A 381 0.89 0.72 -14.72
N ASN A 382 0.60 1.38 -15.83
CA ASN A 382 -0.49 2.35 -15.96
C ASN A 382 -1.47 2.01 -17.09
N GLY A 383 -1.31 0.86 -17.77
CA GLY A 383 -2.18 0.50 -18.90
C GLY A 383 -3.63 0.28 -18.46
N GLU A 384 -4.56 0.58 -19.37
CA GLU A 384 -5.95 0.17 -19.24
C GLU A 384 -6.04 -1.34 -18.99
N ILE A 385 -6.98 -1.76 -18.14
CA ILE A 385 -7.20 -3.17 -17.82
C ILE A 385 -8.53 -3.65 -18.35
N LYS A 386 -8.51 -4.74 -19.13
CA LYS A 386 -9.68 -5.50 -19.53
C LYS A 386 -9.63 -6.89 -18.91
N LEU A 387 -10.67 -7.25 -18.15
CA LEU A 387 -10.79 -8.55 -17.47
C LEU A 387 -11.72 -9.46 -18.25
N TYR A 388 -11.28 -10.70 -18.52
CA TYR A 388 -12.07 -11.72 -19.20
C TYR A 388 -12.54 -12.77 -18.22
N GLN A 389 -13.85 -13.07 -18.24
CA GLN A 389 -14.43 -14.08 -17.37
C GLN A 389 -13.93 -15.48 -17.70
N THR A 390 -13.41 -16.15 -16.69
CA THR A 390 -13.00 -17.55 -16.71
C THR A 390 -13.46 -18.25 -15.43
N SER A 391 -13.37 -19.58 -15.35
CA SER A 391 -13.82 -20.32 -14.18
C SER A 391 -12.82 -20.25 -13.01
N LYS A 392 -11.54 -20.60 -13.28
CA LYS A 392 -10.49 -20.75 -12.27
C LYS A 392 -9.15 -20.14 -12.68
N ALA A 393 -9.16 -19.30 -13.70
CA ALA A 393 -7.95 -18.62 -14.13
C ALA A 393 -8.18 -17.11 -14.19
N ILE A 394 -7.25 -16.33 -13.72
CA ILE A 394 -7.23 -14.89 -13.98
C ILE A 394 -6.83 -14.70 -15.44
N CYS A 395 -7.60 -13.90 -16.17
CA CYS A 395 -7.31 -13.49 -17.54
C CYS A 395 -7.46 -11.99 -17.64
N SER A 396 -6.34 -11.27 -17.64
CA SER A 396 -6.29 -9.81 -17.75
C SER A 396 -5.54 -9.37 -18.99
N TYR A 397 -6.02 -8.31 -19.62
CA TYR A 397 -5.40 -7.70 -20.77
C TYR A 397 -5.08 -6.25 -20.46
N ARG A 398 -3.79 -5.93 -20.47
CA ARG A 398 -3.25 -4.61 -20.15
C ARG A 398 -2.88 -3.89 -21.43
N ILE A 399 -3.31 -2.63 -21.58
CA ILE A 399 -3.16 -1.87 -22.82
C ILE A 399 -2.54 -0.51 -22.52
N SER A 400 -1.40 -0.22 -23.10
CA SER A 400 -0.82 1.12 -23.15
C SER A 400 -0.73 1.60 -24.60
N SER A 401 -0.26 2.82 -24.80
CA SER A 401 -0.02 3.36 -26.16
C SER A 401 1.08 2.61 -26.93
N THR A 402 1.97 1.91 -26.22
CA THR A 402 3.18 1.29 -26.81
C THR A 402 3.18 -0.23 -26.76
N GLU A 403 2.33 -0.84 -25.92
CA GLU A 403 2.30 -2.30 -25.77
C GLU A 403 0.96 -2.82 -25.27
N LYS A 404 0.75 -4.10 -25.49
CA LYS A 404 -0.42 -4.85 -25.06
C LYS A 404 0.04 -6.15 -24.42
N ILE A 405 -0.38 -6.42 -23.18
CA ILE A 405 0.03 -7.59 -22.40
C ILE A 405 -1.21 -8.42 -22.03
N LEU A 406 -1.22 -9.69 -22.41
CA LEU A 406 -2.20 -10.67 -21.96
C LEU A 406 -1.60 -11.50 -20.83
N VAL A 407 -2.23 -11.52 -19.68
CA VAL A 407 -1.82 -12.32 -18.52
C VAL A 407 -2.86 -13.39 -18.25
N LEU A 408 -2.38 -14.63 -18.11
CA LEU A 408 -3.19 -15.76 -17.70
C LEU A 408 -2.55 -16.39 -16.47
N ILE A 409 -3.37 -16.73 -15.45
CA ILE A 409 -2.88 -17.33 -14.22
C ILE A 409 -3.87 -18.39 -13.75
N ASN A 410 -3.43 -19.63 -13.65
CA ASN A 410 -4.19 -20.68 -12.97
C ASN A 410 -4.10 -20.47 -11.46
N THR A 411 -5.26 -20.24 -10.82
CA THR A 411 -5.34 -19.98 -9.37
C THR A 411 -5.54 -21.26 -8.54
N SER A 412 -5.40 -22.43 -9.15
CA SER A 412 -5.68 -23.71 -8.51
C SER A 412 -4.50 -24.69 -8.57
N GLY A 413 -4.45 -25.62 -7.62
CA GLY A 413 -3.52 -26.74 -7.59
C GLY A 413 -3.84 -27.86 -8.57
N ASN A 414 -4.77 -27.64 -9.52
CA ASN A 414 -5.15 -28.59 -10.55
C ASN A 414 -4.84 -28.03 -11.95
N GLN A 415 -4.66 -28.92 -12.91
CA GLN A 415 -4.58 -28.53 -14.30
C GLN A 415 -5.94 -27.96 -14.76
N GLU A 416 -5.92 -26.79 -15.40
CA GLU A 416 -7.11 -26.10 -15.88
C GLU A 416 -7.06 -25.92 -17.40
N ARG A 417 -8.13 -26.31 -18.07
CA ARG A 417 -8.32 -26.08 -19.50
C ARG A 417 -9.32 -24.97 -19.74
N LEU A 418 -8.91 -23.92 -20.43
CA LEU A 418 -9.72 -22.76 -20.69
C LEU A 418 -9.71 -22.34 -22.16
N ASN A 419 -10.77 -21.69 -22.60
CA ASN A 419 -10.82 -21.02 -23.89
C ASN A 419 -10.27 -19.60 -23.71
N LEU A 420 -9.36 -19.19 -24.61
CA LEU A 420 -8.93 -17.81 -24.69
C LEU A 420 -10.06 -16.93 -25.23
N PRO A 421 -10.06 -15.62 -24.90
CA PRO A 421 -10.99 -14.67 -25.49
C PRO A 421 -10.90 -14.74 -27.01
N MET A 422 -12.06 -14.88 -27.70
CA MET A 422 -12.10 -15.09 -29.14
C MET A 422 -11.39 -13.99 -29.92
N GLU A 423 -11.39 -12.78 -29.41
CA GLU A 423 -10.71 -11.63 -29.99
C GLU A 423 -9.18 -11.66 -29.85
N ARG A 424 -8.66 -12.62 -29.08
CA ARG A 424 -7.20 -12.85 -28.90
C ARG A 424 -6.73 -14.13 -29.60
N VAL A 425 -7.65 -14.98 -30.05
CA VAL A 425 -7.30 -16.20 -30.80
C VAL A 425 -6.69 -15.85 -32.16
N GLY A 426 -5.50 -16.37 -32.41
CA GLY A 426 -4.76 -16.09 -33.65
C GLY A 426 -3.78 -14.91 -33.52
N ASP A 427 -3.79 -14.16 -32.43
CA ASP A 427 -2.78 -13.13 -32.20
C ASP A 427 -1.37 -13.74 -32.10
N SER A 428 -0.38 -13.12 -32.71
CA SER A 428 1.03 -13.42 -32.45
C SER A 428 1.41 -12.85 -31.08
N ALA A 429 2.05 -13.66 -30.26
CA ALA A 429 2.39 -13.28 -28.90
C ALA A 429 3.77 -13.79 -28.50
N LYS A 430 4.53 -12.98 -27.80
CA LYS A 430 5.81 -13.34 -27.17
C LYS A 430 5.63 -13.52 -25.67
N ASN A 431 5.94 -14.70 -25.15
CA ASN A 431 5.99 -14.93 -23.73
C ASN A 431 7.17 -14.17 -23.12
N LEU A 432 6.88 -13.17 -22.28
CA LEU A 432 7.93 -12.35 -21.65
C LEU A 432 8.71 -13.12 -20.59
N TRP A 433 8.16 -14.25 -20.10
CA TRP A 433 8.84 -15.09 -19.11
C TRP A 433 9.87 -16.03 -19.76
N THR A 434 9.52 -16.68 -20.89
CA THR A 434 10.41 -17.63 -21.56
C THR A 434 11.13 -17.05 -22.78
N GLY A 435 10.62 -15.97 -23.35
CA GLY A 435 11.11 -15.36 -24.59
C GLY A 435 10.55 -16.01 -25.87
N GLU A 436 9.76 -17.07 -25.76
CA GLU A 436 9.21 -17.82 -26.88
C GLU A 436 8.03 -17.08 -27.53
N SER A 437 7.99 -17.09 -28.86
CA SER A 437 6.85 -16.58 -29.63
C SER A 437 5.89 -17.71 -30.00
N THR A 438 4.60 -17.41 -29.97
CA THR A 438 3.52 -18.35 -30.31
C THR A 438 2.37 -17.62 -30.98
N VAL A 439 1.52 -18.38 -31.67
CA VAL A 439 0.19 -17.91 -32.07
C VAL A 439 -0.82 -18.40 -31.05
N LEU A 440 -1.60 -17.49 -30.48
CA LEU A 440 -2.52 -17.80 -29.40
C LEU A 440 -3.59 -18.79 -29.86
N PRO A 441 -3.72 -19.97 -29.23
CA PRO A 441 -4.66 -20.99 -29.61
C PRO A 441 -6.06 -20.64 -29.11
N ARG A 442 -7.09 -21.32 -29.62
CA ARG A 442 -8.46 -21.20 -29.12
C ARG A 442 -8.59 -21.71 -27.67
N THR A 443 -7.87 -22.77 -27.36
CA THR A 443 -7.92 -23.43 -26.05
C THR A 443 -6.50 -23.65 -25.56
N ILE A 444 -6.29 -23.38 -24.26
CA ILE A 444 -5.02 -23.61 -23.60
C ILE A 444 -5.23 -24.44 -22.33
N THR A 445 -4.23 -25.22 -21.99
CA THR A 445 -4.12 -25.94 -20.73
C THR A 445 -3.07 -25.27 -19.87
N LEU A 446 -3.39 -24.97 -18.64
CA LEU A 446 -2.49 -24.42 -17.63
C LEU A 446 -2.23 -25.49 -16.56
N GLU A 447 -0.97 -25.75 -16.28
CA GLU A 447 -0.58 -26.59 -15.14
C GLU A 447 -0.94 -25.89 -13.80
N PRO A 448 -0.89 -26.59 -12.65
CA PRO A 448 -1.14 -26.01 -11.35
C PRO A 448 -0.32 -24.73 -11.13
N TYR A 449 -0.99 -23.63 -10.78
CA TYR A 449 -0.39 -22.31 -10.52
C TYR A 449 0.43 -21.73 -11.66
N GLN A 450 0.36 -22.31 -12.86
CA GLN A 450 1.05 -21.81 -14.04
C GLN A 450 0.49 -20.47 -14.47
N TYR A 451 1.37 -19.60 -14.96
CA TYR A 451 1.00 -18.31 -15.51
C TYR A 451 1.71 -18.05 -16.84
N TYR A 452 1.11 -17.19 -17.66
CA TYR A 452 1.69 -16.63 -18.87
C TYR A 452 1.57 -15.12 -18.84
N ILE A 453 2.64 -14.45 -19.28
CA ILE A 453 2.68 -12.99 -19.48
C ILE A 453 3.09 -12.80 -20.94
N TRP A 454 2.11 -12.59 -21.81
CA TRP A 454 2.32 -12.47 -23.24
C TRP A 454 2.25 -11.02 -23.72
N LYS A 455 3.30 -10.56 -24.38
CA LYS A 455 3.25 -9.35 -25.18
C LYS A 455 2.64 -9.69 -26.54
N ILE A 456 1.56 -9.03 -26.91
CA ILE A 456 0.90 -9.18 -28.21
C ILE A 456 1.70 -8.41 -29.24
N GLU A 457 2.06 -9.09 -30.32
CA GLU A 457 2.83 -8.55 -31.44
C GLU A 457 1.86 -8.13 -32.56
N GLY A 458 1.78 -6.81 -32.86
CA GLY A 458 0.91 -6.28 -33.91
C GLY A 458 0.00 -5.15 -33.48
#